data_ec38381099307c450a33c2643c182acc
#
_entry.id   ec38381099307c450a33c2643c182acc
#
_cell.length_a   1.000
_cell.length_b   1.000
_cell.length_c   1.000
_cell.angle_alpha   90.00
_cell.angle_beta   90.00
_cell.angle_gamma   90.00
#
_symmetry.space_group_name_H-M   'P 1'
#
loop_
_entity.id
_entity.type
_entity.pdbx_description
1 polymer ?
#
loop_
_entity_poly.entity_id
_entity_poly.type
_entity_poly.pdbx_seq_one_letter_code
_entity_poly.pdbx_strand_id
1 'polypeptide(L)'
;MNTLNVAAIQRDFPLLEREVNGRRITYLDSASSSQKPLAVLDAMDECYRRYYANIHRGVYTIAEEATAAYELARRKVANFIGAPSTSEIVFVRNATEGINLVAYTWARANLRAGDVVVLTHMEHHANVVPWHILAAERDVELRWIPMTADYQLDLTHLDQLLDGARLLAVTAMSNVLGTLNDIRPLADAAHAHDALVLVDACQYVPHVATDVREWDADFVAFSAHKMCGPSGIGALWARAELLEEMPPFLGGGEMIRDVRLDGFSTNDVPWKFEAGTQPIAEAIGFGAAVDYMTALGMPAVRDHEMRLTRYTLDALRDRFPDSLTIYGPLDTSVRGGAVSFLFDGIHAHDISQVLDEDAVCVRAGHHCAKPLMRQLGVPATTRASVYIYNDEADIDVLVESLAKAQKFFTP
;
A
#
# COMPACT_ATOMS: atom_id res chain seq x y z
N MET A 1 -17.78 21.00 -1.10
CA MET A 1 -17.04 19.77 -1.42
C MET A 1 -16.47 19.92 -2.83
N ASN A 2 -15.16 19.85 -3.01
CA ASN A 2 -14.57 19.89 -4.36
C ASN A 2 -14.77 18.50 -5.00
N THR A 3 -15.67 18.41 -5.96
CA THR A 3 -15.88 17.19 -6.73
C THR A 3 -14.74 17.04 -7.74
N LEU A 4 -14.09 15.88 -7.82
CA LEU A 4 -13.05 15.61 -8.80
C LEU A 4 -13.64 15.70 -10.23
N ASN A 5 -12.92 16.36 -11.13
CA ASN A 5 -13.23 16.33 -12.56
C ASN A 5 -12.58 15.09 -13.19
N VAL A 6 -13.26 13.95 -13.10
CA VAL A 6 -12.72 12.66 -13.57
C VAL A 6 -12.34 12.69 -15.04
N ALA A 7 -13.13 13.32 -15.89
CA ALA A 7 -12.81 13.44 -17.31
C ALA A 7 -11.54 14.27 -17.59
N ALA A 8 -11.19 15.22 -16.73
CA ALA A 8 -9.91 15.93 -16.81
C ALA A 8 -8.76 15.03 -16.32
N ILE A 9 -8.98 14.33 -15.19
CA ILE A 9 -7.99 13.40 -14.63
C ILE A 9 -7.66 12.27 -15.61
N GLN A 10 -8.65 11.66 -16.26
CA GLN A 10 -8.43 10.57 -17.23
C GLN A 10 -7.45 10.97 -18.34
N ARG A 11 -7.47 12.24 -18.82
CA ARG A 11 -6.55 12.72 -19.85
C ARG A 11 -5.09 12.80 -19.38
N ASP A 12 -4.86 12.85 -18.09
CA ASP A 12 -3.52 12.83 -17.54
C ASP A 12 -2.88 11.43 -17.56
N PHE A 13 -3.68 10.37 -17.79
CA PHE A 13 -3.25 8.98 -17.75
C PHE A 13 -3.25 8.34 -19.14
N PRO A 14 -2.13 8.39 -19.88
CA PRO A 14 -2.08 7.98 -21.29
C PRO A 14 -2.45 6.51 -21.53
N LEU A 15 -2.25 5.62 -20.54
CA LEU A 15 -2.65 4.23 -20.66
C LEU A 15 -4.17 4.04 -20.80
N LEU A 16 -4.97 4.95 -20.24
CA LEU A 16 -6.44 4.85 -20.30
C LEU A 16 -7.02 5.20 -21.69
N GLU A 17 -6.21 5.77 -22.56
CA GLU A 17 -6.57 5.98 -23.99
C GLU A 17 -6.41 4.71 -24.84
N ARG A 18 -5.76 3.68 -24.26
CA ARG A 18 -5.51 2.43 -24.98
C ARG A 18 -6.81 1.66 -25.22
N GLU A 19 -6.94 1.10 -26.42
CA GLU A 19 -7.97 0.11 -26.74
C GLU A 19 -7.43 -1.33 -26.60
N VAL A 20 -8.27 -2.20 -26.07
CA VAL A 20 -8.05 -3.64 -25.96
C VAL A 20 -9.27 -4.31 -26.58
N ASN A 21 -9.07 -5.24 -27.51
CA ASN A 21 -10.15 -5.92 -28.24
C ASN A 21 -11.14 -4.93 -28.94
N GLY A 22 -10.66 -3.76 -29.38
CA GLY A 22 -11.47 -2.71 -30.02
C GLY A 22 -12.38 -1.93 -29.06
N ARG A 23 -12.12 -2.01 -27.76
CA ARG A 23 -12.84 -1.29 -26.70
C ARG A 23 -11.87 -0.47 -25.86
N ARG A 24 -12.32 0.67 -25.34
CA ARG A 24 -11.58 1.44 -24.36
C ARG A 24 -11.36 0.59 -23.10
N ILE A 25 -10.16 0.65 -22.55
CA ILE A 25 -9.83 -0.08 -21.31
C ILE A 25 -10.60 0.47 -20.12
N THR A 26 -11.24 -0.42 -19.36
CA THR A 26 -11.84 -0.15 -18.05
C THR A 26 -10.93 -0.72 -16.97
N TYR A 27 -10.07 0.12 -16.40
CA TYR A 27 -9.03 -0.34 -15.47
C TYR A 27 -9.53 -0.31 -14.02
N LEU A 28 -9.87 -1.47 -13.49
CA LEU A 28 -10.40 -1.69 -12.13
C LEU A 28 -9.48 -2.58 -11.28
N ASP A 29 -8.15 -2.47 -11.45
CA ASP A 29 -7.16 -3.20 -10.64
C ASP A 29 -6.16 -2.28 -9.93
N SER A 30 -6.62 -1.09 -9.49
CA SER A 30 -5.79 -0.07 -8.85
C SER A 30 -5.22 -0.51 -7.50
N ALA A 31 -5.91 -1.39 -6.76
CA ALA A 31 -5.39 -1.98 -5.52
C ALA A 31 -4.16 -2.89 -5.74
N SER A 32 -3.92 -3.36 -6.97
CA SER A 32 -2.67 -4.03 -7.35
C SER A 32 -1.58 -3.03 -7.72
N SER A 33 -1.89 -2.08 -8.61
CA SER A 33 -1.01 -0.97 -9.02
C SER A 33 -1.85 0.09 -9.72
N SER A 34 -1.76 1.35 -9.32
CA SER A 34 -2.40 2.46 -10.03
C SER A 34 -1.70 2.78 -11.35
N GLN A 35 -2.40 3.46 -12.28
CA GLN A 35 -1.80 4.02 -13.48
C GLN A 35 -0.95 5.26 -13.15
N LYS A 36 -0.13 5.70 -14.12
CA LYS A 36 0.83 6.81 -13.93
C LYS A 36 0.40 8.01 -14.76
N PRO A 37 0.23 9.19 -14.14
CA PRO A 37 -0.07 10.40 -14.89
C PRO A 37 1.17 10.91 -15.64
N LEU A 38 0.94 11.68 -16.71
CA LEU A 38 2.00 12.32 -17.49
C LEU A 38 3.02 13.07 -16.63
N ALA A 39 2.55 13.79 -15.60
CA ALA A 39 3.44 14.54 -14.72
C ALA A 39 4.52 13.64 -14.04
N VAL A 40 4.20 12.38 -13.72
CA VAL A 40 5.16 11.42 -13.17
C VAL A 40 6.09 10.89 -14.25
N LEU A 41 5.55 10.54 -15.41
CA LEU A 41 6.34 10.04 -16.54
C LEU A 41 7.34 11.10 -17.02
N ASP A 42 6.88 12.33 -17.17
CA ASP A 42 7.69 13.48 -17.62
C ASP A 42 8.79 13.81 -16.61
N ALA A 43 8.51 13.78 -15.31
CA ALA A 43 9.51 14.05 -14.26
C ALA A 43 10.65 13.02 -14.31
N MET A 44 10.34 11.73 -14.51
CA MET A 44 11.34 10.68 -14.64
C MET A 44 12.14 10.81 -15.96
N ASP A 45 11.46 11.08 -17.08
CA ASP A 45 12.10 11.30 -18.39
C ASP A 45 13.03 12.52 -18.35
N GLU A 46 12.59 13.63 -17.74
CA GLU A 46 13.40 14.84 -17.59
C GLU A 46 14.65 14.57 -16.76
N CYS A 47 14.54 13.80 -15.66
CA CYS A 47 15.70 13.40 -14.87
C CYS A 47 16.74 12.70 -15.74
N TYR A 48 16.36 11.63 -16.46
CA TYR A 48 17.27 10.86 -17.28
C TYR A 48 17.87 11.66 -18.45
N ARG A 49 17.11 12.57 -19.05
CA ARG A 49 17.54 13.34 -20.22
C ARG A 49 18.42 14.54 -19.87
N ARG A 50 18.25 15.16 -18.68
CA ARG A 50 18.84 16.48 -18.42
C ARG A 50 19.86 16.52 -17.30
N TYR A 51 19.63 15.79 -16.17
CA TYR A 51 20.47 15.94 -14.99
C TYR A 51 20.75 14.65 -14.24
N TYR A 52 20.62 13.49 -14.90
CA TYR A 52 20.92 12.21 -14.24
C TYR A 52 22.40 12.10 -13.93
N ALA A 53 22.71 11.94 -12.63
CA ALA A 53 24.04 11.68 -12.10
C ALA A 53 23.92 10.93 -10.77
N ASN A 54 25.01 10.31 -10.30
CA ASN A 54 25.02 9.75 -8.95
C ASN A 54 24.89 10.88 -7.93
N ILE A 55 24.09 10.66 -6.88
CA ILE A 55 23.71 11.65 -5.89
C ILE A 55 24.69 11.69 -4.69
N HIS A 56 24.60 12.74 -3.87
CA HIS A 56 25.28 13.02 -2.61
C HIS A 56 26.79 13.29 -2.71
N ARG A 57 27.58 12.53 -3.50
CA ARG A 57 29.05 12.62 -3.52
C ARG A 57 29.64 13.37 -4.71
N GLY A 58 28.83 13.64 -5.73
CA GLY A 58 29.29 14.39 -6.88
C GLY A 58 29.39 15.90 -6.59
N VAL A 59 30.53 16.51 -6.93
CA VAL A 59 30.79 17.96 -6.74
C VAL A 59 30.69 18.74 -8.07
N TYR A 60 29.78 18.28 -8.96
CA TYR A 60 29.52 18.91 -10.25
C TYR A 60 28.02 19.16 -10.44
N THR A 61 27.68 20.17 -11.21
CA THR A 61 26.34 20.77 -11.31
C THR A 61 25.20 19.74 -11.42
N ILE A 62 25.28 18.80 -12.37
CA ILE A 62 24.19 17.84 -12.58
C ILE A 62 24.05 16.84 -11.41
N ALA A 63 25.12 16.55 -10.65
CA ALA A 63 25.01 15.71 -9.45
C ALA A 63 24.37 16.49 -8.28
N GLU A 64 24.64 17.78 -8.17
CA GLU A 64 24.00 18.65 -7.19
C GLU A 64 22.50 18.83 -7.52
N GLU A 65 22.14 19.00 -8.81
CA GLU A 65 20.75 19.06 -9.27
C GLU A 65 20.01 17.74 -8.97
N ALA A 66 20.61 16.60 -9.29
CA ALA A 66 20.02 15.28 -9.02
C ALA A 66 19.84 15.03 -7.52
N THR A 67 20.84 15.42 -6.70
CA THR A 67 20.76 15.32 -5.23
C THR A 67 19.64 16.20 -4.68
N ALA A 68 19.55 17.44 -5.14
CA ALA A 68 18.52 18.38 -4.70
C ALA A 68 17.11 17.87 -5.05
N ALA A 69 16.92 17.32 -6.25
CA ALA A 69 15.65 16.76 -6.70
C ALA A 69 15.26 15.49 -5.90
N TYR A 70 16.22 14.61 -5.63
CA TYR A 70 16.03 13.40 -4.81
C TYR A 70 15.62 13.76 -3.38
N GLU A 71 16.32 14.65 -2.71
CA GLU A 71 15.99 15.06 -1.34
C GLU A 71 14.74 15.93 -1.27
N LEU A 72 14.38 16.66 -2.34
CA LEU A 72 13.09 17.32 -2.47
C LEU A 72 11.95 16.30 -2.51
N ALA A 73 12.11 15.20 -3.24
CA ALA A 73 11.13 14.12 -3.26
C ALA A 73 10.92 13.52 -1.86
N ARG A 74 12.00 13.27 -1.10
CA ARG A 74 11.90 12.82 0.30
C ARG A 74 11.10 13.79 1.16
N ARG A 75 11.35 15.10 1.02
CA ARG A 75 10.62 16.15 1.75
C ARG A 75 9.12 16.15 1.40
N LYS A 76 8.78 15.98 0.12
CA LYS A 76 7.39 15.88 -0.33
C LYS A 76 6.70 14.68 0.31
N VAL A 77 7.35 13.52 0.31
CA VAL A 77 6.83 12.29 0.94
C VAL A 77 6.63 12.50 2.44
N ALA A 78 7.62 13.09 3.14
CA ALA A 78 7.51 13.40 4.57
C ALA A 78 6.28 14.30 4.86
N ASN A 79 6.15 15.38 4.11
CA ASN A 79 5.04 16.32 4.27
C ASN A 79 3.68 15.67 3.98
N PHE A 80 3.62 14.78 2.99
CA PHE A 80 2.38 14.13 2.57
C PHE A 80 1.77 13.23 3.64
N ILE A 81 2.61 12.60 4.46
CA ILE A 81 2.18 11.73 5.56
C ILE A 81 2.29 12.40 6.94
N GLY A 82 2.56 13.70 7.00
CA GLY A 82 2.68 14.44 8.26
C GLY A 82 3.91 14.06 9.10
N ALA A 83 4.98 13.50 8.49
CA ALA A 83 6.20 13.15 9.21
C ALA A 83 6.90 14.40 9.79
N PRO A 84 7.40 14.35 11.05
CA PRO A 84 8.08 15.47 11.70
C PRO A 84 9.38 15.90 11.00
N SER A 85 10.10 14.93 10.42
CA SER A 85 11.40 15.16 9.80
C SER A 85 11.60 14.30 8.54
N THR A 86 12.38 14.82 7.60
CA THR A 86 12.84 14.05 6.43
C THR A 86 13.81 12.93 6.82
N SER A 87 14.49 13.03 7.96
CA SER A 87 15.37 11.99 8.49
C SER A 87 14.62 10.72 8.92
N GLU A 88 13.31 10.81 9.08
CA GLU A 88 12.43 9.69 9.41
C GLU A 88 11.90 8.93 8.17
N ILE A 89 12.22 9.39 6.95
CA ILE A 89 11.82 8.76 5.70
C ILE A 89 12.99 7.99 5.11
N VAL A 90 12.87 6.68 5.07
CA VAL A 90 13.79 5.78 4.37
C VAL A 90 13.17 5.37 3.04
N PHE A 91 13.84 5.66 1.93
CA PHE A 91 13.41 5.12 0.65
C PHE A 91 13.77 3.63 0.55
N VAL A 92 12.77 2.85 0.18
CA VAL A 92 12.84 1.40 0.00
C VAL A 92 12.27 1.04 -1.36
N ARG A 93 12.47 -0.20 -1.85
CA ARG A 93 11.91 -0.60 -3.15
C ARG A 93 10.37 -0.68 -3.15
N ASN A 94 9.75 -0.95 -2.01
CA ASN A 94 8.29 -1.04 -1.82
C ASN A 94 7.99 -1.27 -0.33
N ALA A 95 6.72 -1.28 0.07
CA ALA A 95 6.30 -1.59 1.44
C ALA A 95 6.81 -2.96 1.94
N THR A 96 6.88 -3.96 1.08
CA THR A 96 7.44 -5.28 1.44
C THR A 96 8.86 -5.16 1.95
N GLU A 97 9.72 -4.40 1.27
CA GLU A 97 11.09 -4.16 1.74
C GLU A 97 11.10 -3.36 3.04
N GLY A 98 10.24 -2.33 3.17
CA GLY A 98 10.14 -1.55 4.41
C GLY A 98 9.78 -2.40 5.63
N ILE A 99 8.78 -3.28 5.50
CA ILE A 99 8.39 -4.22 6.56
C ILE A 99 9.51 -5.22 6.85
N ASN A 100 10.16 -5.77 5.82
CA ASN A 100 11.31 -6.66 6.00
C ASN A 100 12.48 -5.92 6.66
N LEU A 101 12.74 -4.65 6.33
CA LEU A 101 13.76 -3.85 6.98
C LEU A 101 13.53 -3.82 8.50
N VAL A 102 12.30 -3.54 8.94
CA VAL A 102 11.96 -3.57 10.38
C VAL A 102 12.17 -4.95 10.98
N ALA A 103 11.72 -6.02 10.29
CA ALA A 103 11.85 -7.40 10.77
C ALA A 103 13.33 -7.84 10.88
N TYR A 104 14.16 -7.49 9.90
CA TYR A 104 15.57 -7.89 9.85
C TYR A 104 16.51 -7.03 10.71
N THR A 105 16.10 -5.82 11.06
CA THR A 105 16.90 -4.91 11.88
C THR A 105 16.34 -4.79 13.29
N TRP A 106 15.28 -4.00 13.49
CA TRP A 106 14.70 -3.78 14.81
C TRP A 106 14.29 -5.08 15.49
N ALA A 107 13.49 -5.92 14.81
CA ALA A 107 12.93 -7.11 15.44
C ALA A 107 14.02 -8.15 15.79
N ARG A 108 14.98 -8.39 14.89
CA ARG A 108 16.12 -9.28 15.21
C ARG A 108 17.01 -8.76 16.32
N ALA A 109 17.16 -7.46 16.48
CA ALA A 109 17.97 -6.89 17.55
C ALA A 109 17.27 -6.96 18.91
N ASN A 110 15.94 -6.81 18.95
CA ASN A 110 15.17 -6.58 20.17
C ASN A 110 14.35 -7.79 20.64
N LEU A 111 13.83 -8.63 19.70
CA LEU A 111 12.98 -9.77 20.08
C LEU A 111 13.78 -10.99 20.54
N ARG A 112 13.24 -11.69 21.53
CA ARG A 112 13.80 -12.89 22.16
C ARG A 112 12.76 -14.03 22.13
N ALA A 113 13.21 -15.25 22.41
CA ALA A 113 12.32 -16.41 22.55
C ALA A 113 11.22 -16.14 23.60
N GLY A 114 9.98 -16.39 23.21
CA GLY A 114 8.79 -16.13 24.03
C GLY A 114 8.20 -14.73 23.93
N ASP A 115 8.88 -13.79 23.27
CA ASP A 115 8.26 -12.49 22.91
C ASP A 115 7.11 -12.70 21.90
N VAL A 116 6.14 -11.80 21.89
CA VAL A 116 4.93 -11.92 21.07
C VAL A 116 4.91 -10.82 19.99
N VAL A 117 4.55 -11.21 18.77
CA VAL A 117 4.15 -10.31 17.69
C VAL A 117 2.67 -10.54 17.39
N VAL A 118 1.87 -9.48 17.47
CA VAL A 118 0.44 -9.52 17.17
C VAL A 118 0.19 -9.04 15.73
N LEU A 119 -0.61 -9.82 14.99
CA LEU A 119 -1.00 -9.57 13.60
C LEU A 119 -2.52 -9.56 13.49
N THR A 120 -3.06 -9.23 12.32
CA THR A 120 -4.50 -9.38 12.06
C THR A 120 -4.78 -10.43 10.98
N HIS A 121 -6.01 -10.96 10.94
CA HIS A 121 -6.43 -11.86 9.87
C HIS A 121 -6.51 -11.17 8.49
N MET A 122 -6.43 -9.83 8.45
CA MET A 122 -6.57 -9.03 7.21
C MET A 122 -5.25 -8.76 6.50
N GLU A 123 -4.11 -9.20 7.05
CA GLU A 123 -2.79 -8.81 6.56
C GLU A 123 -2.48 -9.30 5.15
N HIS A 124 -1.84 -8.45 4.38
CA HIS A 124 -1.14 -8.83 3.15
C HIS A 124 0.07 -9.71 3.50
N HIS A 125 0.45 -10.64 2.60
CA HIS A 125 1.62 -11.53 2.83
C HIS A 125 2.90 -10.77 3.19
N ALA A 126 3.07 -9.54 2.71
CA ALA A 126 4.23 -8.70 3.05
C ALA A 126 4.34 -8.41 4.55
N ASN A 127 3.18 -8.33 5.24
CA ASN A 127 3.09 -8.13 6.68
C ASN A 127 2.75 -9.42 7.45
N VAL A 128 3.00 -10.58 6.87
CA VAL A 128 2.83 -11.90 7.50
C VAL A 128 4.11 -12.70 7.42
N VAL A 129 4.66 -12.87 6.21
CA VAL A 129 5.78 -13.79 5.95
C VAL A 129 7.05 -13.40 6.70
N PRO A 130 7.46 -12.13 6.81
CA PRO A 130 8.65 -11.75 7.58
C PRO A 130 8.56 -12.17 9.05
N TRP A 131 7.35 -12.08 9.64
CA TRP A 131 7.12 -12.47 11.04
C TRP A 131 7.14 -13.99 11.23
N HIS A 132 6.65 -14.77 10.27
CA HIS A 132 6.82 -16.23 10.30
C HIS A 132 8.29 -16.65 10.20
N ILE A 133 9.08 -15.96 9.35
CA ILE A 133 10.53 -16.22 9.26
C ILE A 133 11.20 -15.92 10.60
N LEU A 134 10.89 -14.76 11.19
CA LEU A 134 11.45 -14.36 12.47
C LEU A 134 11.03 -15.31 13.62
N ALA A 135 9.75 -15.72 13.62
CA ALA A 135 9.22 -16.67 14.61
C ALA A 135 9.98 -18.01 14.56
N ALA A 136 10.24 -18.52 13.36
CA ALA A 136 11.01 -19.75 13.18
C ALA A 136 12.50 -19.61 13.57
N GLU A 137 13.10 -18.41 13.43
CA GLU A 137 14.50 -18.15 13.76
C GLU A 137 14.74 -17.87 15.25
N ARG A 138 13.74 -17.28 15.93
CA ARG A 138 13.91 -16.70 17.28
C ARG A 138 12.97 -17.28 18.33
N ASP A 139 12.10 -18.22 17.96
CA ASP A 139 11.07 -18.77 18.85
C ASP A 139 10.13 -17.68 19.39
N VAL A 140 9.73 -16.74 18.52
CA VAL A 140 8.77 -15.68 18.80
C VAL A 140 7.36 -16.20 18.56
N GLU A 141 6.42 -15.91 19.45
CA GLU A 141 5.01 -16.27 19.31
C GLU A 141 4.29 -15.31 18.37
N LEU A 142 3.44 -15.83 17.47
CA LEU A 142 2.55 -15.02 16.65
C LEU A 142 1.11 -15.17 17.13
N ARG A 143 0.47 -14.05 17.46
CA ARG A 143 -0.96 -13.99 17.82
C ARG A 143 -1.73 -13.21 16.77
N TRP A 144 -3.05 -13.45 16.67
CA TRP A 144 -3.86 -12.94 15.58
C TRP A 144 -5.13 -12.29 16.12
N ILE A 145 -5.37 -11.02 15.74
CA ILE A 145 -6.63 -10.34 15.96
C ILE A 145 -7.63 -10.87 14.91
N PRO A 146 -8.75 -11.48 15.34
CA PRO A 146 -9.75 -12.02 14.42
C PRO A 146 -10.60 -10.94 13.79
N MET A 147 -11.52 -11.36 12.90
CA MET A 147 -12.54 -10.50 12.32
C MET A 147 -13.92 -10.81 12.88
N THR A 148 -14.74 -9.76 12.96
CA THR A 148 -16.19 -9.86 13.16
C THR A 148 -16.92 -10.31 11.90
N ALA A 149 -18.21 -10.64 12.01
CA ALA A 149 -19.03 -11.05 10.88
C ALA A 149 -19.26 -9.94 9.84
N ASP A 150 -19.12 -8.67 10.24
CA ASP A 150 -19.21 -7.48 9.38
C ASP A 150 -17.85 -6.98 8.87
N TYR A 151 -16.84 -7.86 8.95
CA TYR A 151 -15.49 -7.64 8.41
C TYR A 151 -14.72 -6.48 9.07
N GLN A 152 -14.94 -6.22 10.36
CA GLN A 152 -14.12 -5.35 11.19
C GLN A 152 -13.14 -6.19 12.03
N LEU A 153 -12.13 -5.57 12.64
CA LEU A 153 -11.30 -6.25 13.64
C LEU A 153 -12.12 -6.52 14.91
N ASP A 154 -12.07 -7.75 15.42
CA ASP A 154 -12.66 -8.10 16.71
C ASP A 154 -11.67 -7.77 17.82
N LEU A 155 -11.90 -6.67 18.49
CA LEU A 155 -11.05 -6.16 19.57
C LEU A 155 -11.49 -6.65 20.97
N THR A 156 -12.46 -7.56 21.06
CA THR A 156 -13.01 -8.05 22.34
C THR A 156 -11.93 -8.59 23.29
N HIS A 157 -10.89 -9.21 22.74
CA HIS A 157 -9.79 -9.82 23.50
C HIS A 157 -8.44 -9.15 23.23
N LEU A 158 -8.44 -7.88 22.78
CA LEU A 158 -7.22 -7.18 22.38
C LEU A 158 -6.16 -7.15 23.49
N ASP A 159 -6.56 -6.80 24.74
CA ASP A 159 -5.64 -6.78 25.89
C ASP A 159 -4.96 -8.14 26.14
N GLN A 160 -5.71 -9.24 25.98
CA GLN A 160 -5.15 -10.59 26.15
C GLN A 160 -4.18 -10.94 25.03
N LEU A 161 -4.45 -10.50 23.79
CA LEU A 161 -3.56 -10.71 22.66
C LEU A 161 -2.28 -9.90 22.79
N LEU A 162 -2.36 -8.71 23.38
CA LEU A 162 -1.23 -7.81 23.61
C LEU A 162 -0.41 -8.14 24.87
N ASP A 163 -0.88 -9.03 25.73
CA ASP A 163 -0.12 -9.41 26.92
C ASP A 163 1.23 -10.04 26.53
N GLY A 164 2.34 -9.40 26.93
CA GLY A 164 3.70 -9.76 26.55
C GLY A 164 4.07 -9.45 25.09
N ALA A 165 3.22 -8.73 24.36
CA ALA A 165 3.54 -8.31 23.00
C ALA A 165 4.69 -7.29 22.98
N ARG A 166 5.51 -7.37 21.94
CA ARG A 166 6.58 -6.41 21.65
C ARG A 166 6.31 -5.61 20.37
N LEU A 167 5.43 -6.14 19.53
CA LEU A 167 5.03 -5.51 18.28
C LEU A 167 3.59 -5.87 17.94
N LEU A 168 2.82 -4.85 17.53
CA LEU A 168 1.58 -4.99 16.78
C LEU A 168 1.87 -4.60 15.33
N ALA A 169 1.68 -5.52 14.39
CA ALA A 169 1.82 -5.26 12.95
C ALA A 169 0.44 -5.34 12.29
N VAL A 170 -0.07 -4.21 11.80
CA VAL A 170 -1.46 -4.06 11.35
C VAL A 170 -1.55 -3.35 10.01
N THR A 171 -2.44 -3.82 9.13
CA THR A 171 -2.80 -3.07 7.91
C THR A 171 -3.80 -1.96 8.23
N ALA A 172 -3.54 -0.74 7.73
CA ALA A 172 -4.50 0.37 7.89
C ALA A 172 -5.72 0.24 6.98
N MET A 173 -5.57 -0.45 5.83
CA MET A 173 -6.67 -0.76 4.92
C MET A 173 -6.45 -2.12 4.27
N SER A 174 -7.43 -3.02 4.40
CA SER A 174 -7.36 -4.34 3.76
C SER A 174 -7.40 -4.23 2.25
N ASN A 175 -6.44 -4.83 1.58
CA ASN A 175 -6.38 -4.91 0.12
C ASN A 175 -7.41 -5.87 -0.50
N VAL A 176 -8.14 -6.62 0.30
CA VAL A 176 -9.18 -7.57 -0.11
C VAL A 176 -10.57 -7.04 0.24
N LEU A 177 -10.78 -6.73 1.51
CA LEU A 177 -12.08 -6.34 2.06
C LEU A 177 -12.37 -4.84 1.87
N GLY A 178 -11.31 -4.06 1.65
CA GLY A 178 -11.37 -2.61 1.69
C GLY A 178 -11.51 -2.05 3.12
N THR A 179 -11.71 -2.87 4.14
CA THR A 179 -11.90 -2.44 5.54
C THR A 179 -10.81 -1.47 5.96
N LEU A 180 -11.22 -0.30 6.48
CA LEU A 180 -10.36 0.67 7.13
C LEU A 180 -10.25 0.33 8.62
N ASN A 181 -9.04 0.19 9.11
CA ASN A 181 -8.76 -0.01 10.51
C ASN A 181 -8.37 1.32 11.17
N ASP A 182 -8.99 1.64 12.28
CA ASP A 182 -8.62 2.81 13.08
C ASP A 182 -7.32 2.51 13.85
N ILE A 183 -6.24 3.17 13.44
CA ILE A 183 -4.90 2.88 13.95
C ILE A 183 -4.69 3.46 15.34
N ARG A 184 -5.21 4.65 15.64
CA ARG A 184 -4.91 5.34 16.90
C ARG A 184 -5.32 4.52 18.14
N PRO A 185 -6.54 3.96 18.26
CA PRO A 185 -6.91 3.13 19.41
C PRO A 185 -6.07 1.85 19.52
N LEU A 186 -5.65 1.27 18.38
CA LEU A 186 -4.78 0.11 18.35
C LEU A 186 -3.37 0.45 18.84
N ALA A 187 -2.86 1.62 18.46
CA ALA A 187 -1.57 2.11 18.94
C ALA A 187 -1.60 2.41 20.45
N ASP A 188 -2.64 3.11 20.93
CA ASP A 188 -2.81 3.37 22.36
C ASP A 188 -2.84 2.07 23.18
N ALA A 189 -3.54 1.04 22.70
CA ALA A 189 -3.59 -0.26 23.35
C ALA A 189 -2.24 -0.98 23.33
N ALA A 190 -1.53 -1.00 22.19
CA ALA A 190 -0.22 -1.62 22.06
C ALA A 190 0.82 -0.95 22.97
N HIS A 191 0.87 0.39 22.97
CA HIS A 191 1.78 1.15 23.83
C HIS A 191 1.50 0.95 25.31
N ALA A 192 0.25 0.75 25.71
CA ALA A 192 -0.09 0.41 27.10
C ALA A 192 0.50 -0.95 27.56
N HIS A 193 0.89 -1.81 26.60
CA HIS A 193 1.59 -3.08 26.82
C HIS A 193 3.09 -3.02 26.47
N ASP A 194 3.69 -1.83 26.31
CA ASP A 194 5.08 -1.63 25.89
C ASP A 194 5.41 -2.26 24.52
N ALA A 195 4.40 -2.44 23.65
CA ALA A 195 4.55 -2.94 22.29
C ALA A 195 4.60 -1.81 21.28
N LEU A 196 5.54 -1.86 20.30
CA LEU A 196 5.58 -0.93 19.19
C LEU A 196 4.53 -1.28 18.13
N VAL A 197 4.21 -0.31 17.26
CA VAL A 197 3.20 -0.44 16.20
C VAL A 197 3.81 -0.24 14.83
N LEU A 198 3.71 -1.27 13.98
CA LEU A 198 4.03 -1.21 12.56
C LEU A 198 2.74 -1.21 11.75
N VAL A 199 2.58 -0.20 10.88
CA VAL A 199 1.40 -0.04 10.03
C VAL A 199 1.78 -0.33 8.57
N ASP A 200 1.13 -1.34 7.96
CA ASP A 200 1.09 -1.48 6.52
C ASP A 200 0.03 -0.50 5.97
N ALA A 201 0.49 0.65 5.49
CA ALA A 201 -0.35 1.72 4.96
C ALA A 201 -0.44 1.69 3.42
N CYS A 202 -0.07 0.57 2.79
CA CYS A 202 0.10 0.45 1.34
C CYS A 202 -1.20 0.71 0.55
N GLN A 203 -2.35 0.39 1.15
CA GLN A 203 -3.66 0.70 0.58
C GLN A 203 -4.29 1.97 1.18
N TYR A 204 -3.78 2.49 2.29
CA TYR A 204 -4.39 3.63 2.97
C TYR A 204 -3.86 4.96 2.44
N VAL A 205 -2.53 5.13 2.38
CA VAL A 205 -1.87 6.38 1.95
C VAL A 205 -2.31 6.86 0.57
N PRO A 206 -2.54 5.99 -0.44
CA PRO A 206 -3.07 6.42 -1.73
C PRO A 206 -4.48 7.01 -1.70
N HIS A 207 -5.28 6.68 -0.71
CA HIS A 207 -6.75 6.87 -0.73
C HIS A 207 -7.27 7.80 0.36
N VAL A 208 -6.56 7.93 1.48
CA VAL A 208 -6.99 8.68 2.65
C VAL A 208 -5.88 9.61 3.13
N ALA A 209 -6.25 10.82 3.55
CA ALA A 209 -5.29 11.73 4.18
C ALA A 209 -4.64 11.05 5.39
N THR A 210 -3.31 11.13 5.45
CA THR A 210 -2.52 10.41 6.44
C THR A 210 -1.69 11.39 7.25
N ASP A 211 -1.74 11.28 8.57
CA ASP A 211 -0.80 11.93 9.49
C ASP A 211 -0.29 10.87 10.48
N VAL A 212 0.98 10.51 10.34
CA VAL A 212 1.61 9.46 11.18
C VAL A 212 1.65 9.84 12.66
N ARG A 213 1.62 11.15 12.97
CA ARG A 213 1.57 11.65 14.36
C ARG A 213 0.20 11.42 15.01
N GLU A 214 -0.89 11.55 14.22
CA GLU A 214 -2.25 11.28 14.70
C GLU A 214 -2.43 9.79 14.98
N TRP A 215 -1.78 8.92 14.21
CA TRP A 215 -1.80 7.48 14.43
C TRP A 215 -1.01 7.04 15.65
N ASP A 216 -0.01 7.82 16.05
CA ASP A 216 0.96 7.46 17.07
C ASP A 216 1.67 6.12 16.78
N ALA A 217 1.85 5.81 15.50
CA ALA A 217 2.57 4.64 15.04
C ALA A 217 4.09 4.78 15.27
N ASP A 218 4.81 3.67 15.21
CA ASP A 218 6.28 3.64 15.33
C ASP A 218 6.95 3.39 13.98
N PHE A 219 6.29 2.62 13.11
CA PHE A 219 6.71 2.33 11.76
C PHE A 219 5.50 2.39 10.81
N VAL A 220 5.69 2.99 9.62
CA VAL A 220 4.66 3.03 8.57
C VAL A 220 5.30 2.73 7.22
N ALA A 221 4.81 1.71 6.52
CA ALA A 221 5.34 1.32 5.22
C ALA A 221 4.30 1.46 4.10
N PHE A 222 4.71 2.03 2.96
CA PHE A 222 3.85 2.16 1.78
C PHE A 222 4.65 2.19 0.47
N SER A 223 3.97 2.02 -0.67
CA SER A 223 4.58 1.89 -1.99
C SER A 223 4.08 2.96 -2.95
N ALA A 224 4.98 3.55 -3.72
CA ALA A 224 4.65 4.58 -4.70
C ALA A 224 3.73 4.07 -5.83
N HIS A 225 3.91 2.83 -6.29
CA HIS A 225 3.18 2.29 -7.44
C HIS A 225 1.67 2.15 -7.24
N LYS A 226 1.15 2.33 -6.03
CA LYS A 226 -0.29 2.34 -5.73
C LYS A 226 -0.87 3.75 -5.60
N MET A 227 -0.02 4.77 -5.53
CA MET A 227 -0.40 6.19 -5.44
C MET A 227 0.09 6.99 -6.64
N CYS A 228 -0.16 6.51 -7.85
CA CYS A 228 0.24 7.12 -9.12
C CYS A 228 1.75 7.20 -9.36
N GLY A 229 2.58 6.78 -8.44
CA GLY A 229 4.04 6.80 -8.52
C GLY A 229 4.63 5.59 -9.26
N PRO A 230 5.94 5.59 -9.53
CA PRO A 230 6.62 4.52 -10.24
C PRO A 230 6.73 3.24 -9.43
N SER A 231 7.01 2.13 -10.10
CA SER A 231 7.42 0.87 -9.48
C SER A 231 8.87 0.97 -9.00
N GLY A 232 9.25 0.11 -8.06
CA GLY A 232 10.64 0.03 -7.61
C GLY A 232 11.02 1.04 -6.52
N ILE A 233 10.05 1.84 -6.04
CA ILE A 233 10.23 2.73 -4.90
C ILE A 233 9.01 2.73 -3.99
N GLY A 234 9.26 2.97 -2.72
CA GLY A 234 8.31 3.17 -1.64
C GLY A 234 9.00 3.86 -0.48
N ALA A 235 8.32 3.99 0.63
CA ALA A 235 8.87 4.58 1.84
C ALA A 235 8.57 3.73 3.07
N LEU A 236 9.53 3.72 3.98
CA LEU A 236 9.37 3.40 5.39
C LEU A 236 9.52 4.71 6.16
N TRP A 237 8.49 5.12 6.86
CA TRP A 237 8.62 6.08 7.94
C TRP A 237 8.83 5.33 9.25
N ALA A 238 9.71 5.85 10.09
CA ALA A 238 9.86 5.39 11.45
C ALA A 238 10.31 6.55 12.34
N ARG A 239 9.99 6.47 13.63
CA ARG A 239 10.48 7.46 14.62
C ARG A 239 12.00 7.57 14.57
N ALA A 240 12.51 8.76 14.67
CA ALA A 240 13.94 9.04 14.54
C ALA A 240 14.78 8.20 15.52
N GLU A 241 14.36 8.13 16.77
CA GLU A 241 15.04 7.35 17.82
C GLU A 241 15.14 5.86 17.50
N LEU A 242 14.10 5.29 16.89
CA LEU A 242 14.12 3.88 16.46
C LEU A 242 15.11 3.68 15.31
N LEU A 243 15.09 4.57 14.30
CA LEU A 243 16.05 4.50 13.19
C LEU A 243 17.50 4.63 13.66
N GLU A 244 17.77 5.49 14.64
CA GLU A 244 19.11 5.66 15.17
C GLU A 244 19.61 4.41 15.89
N GLU A 245 18.76 3.73 16.65
CA GLU A 245 19.09 2.51 17.39
C GLU A 245 19.16 1.25 16.50
N MET A 246 18.37 1.19 15.42
CA MET A 246 18.35 0.04 14.53
C MET A 246 19.70 -0.21 13.87
N PRO A 247 20.18 -1.48 13.76
CA PRO A 247 21.34 -1.81 12.93
C PRO A 247 21.04 -1.54 11.45
N PRO A 248 22.08 -1.34 10.61
CA PRO A 248 21.88 -1.16 9.17
C PRO A 248 21.26 -2.43 8.55
N PHE A 249 20.46 -2.24 7.49
CA PHE A 249 19.78 -3.34 6.79
C PHE A 249 20.66 -3.97 5.71
N LEU A 250 21.18 -3.16 4.81
CA LEU A 250 22.10 -3.56 3.74
C LEU A 250 23.44 -2.89 3.96
N GLY A 251 24.52 -3.59 3.62
CA GLY A 251 25.88 -3.06 3.67
C GLY A 251 26.40 -2.71 2.27
N GLY A 252 27.01 -1.53 2.11
CA GLY A 252 27.54 -1.09 0.83
C GLY A 252 28.03 0.37 0.86
N GLY A 253 28.16 0.99 -0.29
CA GLY A 253 28.39 2.41 -0.43
C GLY A 253 27.19 3.23 0.03
N GLU A 254 27.33 4.53 0.18
CA GLU A 254 26.36 5.54 0.64
C GLU A 254 25.97 5.40 2.12
N MET A 255 25.65 4.20 2.62
CA MET A 255 25.20 3.95 3.99
C MET A 255 26.34 4.03 5.03
N ILE A 256 27.60 4.22 4.62
CA ILE A 256 28.78 4.28 5.49
C ILE A 256 29.32 5.69 5.60
N ARG A 257 29.85 6.02 6.78
CA ARG A 257 30.65 7.21 7.03
C ARG A 257 32.13 6.92 6.83
N ASP A 258 32.61 5.80 7.36
CA ASP A 258 34.00 5.33 7.25
C ASP A 258 34.07 3.80 7.16
N VAL A 259 35.04 3.30 6.40
CA VAL A 259 35.35 1.87 6.29
C VAL A 259 36.84 1.66 6.44
N ARG A 260 37.23 0.80 7.38
CA ARG A 260 38.60 0.38 7.66
C ARG A 260 38.70 -1.13 7.47
N LEU A 261 39.94 -1.64 7.52
CA LEU A 261 40.17 -3.10 7.40
C LEU A 261 39.58 -3.90 8.57
N ASP A 262 39.42 -3.29 9.71
CA ASP A 262 38.94 -3.88 10.96
C ASP A 262 37.49 -3.52 11.32
N GLY A 263 36.81 -2.73 10.49
CA GLY A 263 35.42 -2.34 10.75
C GLY A 263 34.92 -1.17 9.93
N PHE A 264 33.70 -0.75 10.23
CA PHE A 264 33.04 0.38 9.57
C PHE A 264 32.16 1.18 10.55
N SER A 265 31.85 2.41 10.18
CA SER A 265 30.81 3.22 10.82
C SER A 265 29.74 3.59 9.80
N THR A 266 28.48 3.63 10.27
CA THR A 266 27.34 3.98 9.43
C THR A 266 27.22 5.48 9.22
N ASN A 267 26.57 5.87 8.15
CA ASN A 267 26.10 7.24 7.93
C ASN A 267 24.94 7.57 8.89
N ASP A 268 24.53 8.83 8.92
CA ASP A 268 23.36 9.28 9.67
C ASP A 268 22.07 8.74 9.03
N VAL A 269 20.96 8.75 9.78
CA VAL A 269 19.64 8.43 9.24
C VAL A 269 19.19 9.58 8.31
N PRO A 270 18.47 9.28 7.22
CA PRO A 270 17.98 7.98 6.77
C PRO A 270 19.00 7.19 5.92
N TRP A 271 20.10 7.82 5.48
CA TRP A 271 21.11 7.25 4.55
C TRP A 271 21.76 5.97 5.07
N LYS A 272 21.79 5.76 6.39
CA LYS A 272 22.19 4.51 7.05
C LYS A 272 21.48 3.27 6.49
N PHE A 273 20.26 3.43 5.95
CA PHE A 273 19.44 2.35 5.40
C PHE A 273 19.37 2.32 3.87
N GLU A 274 20.03 3.27 3.21
CA GLU A 274 20.00 3.45 1.75
C GLU A 274 21.37 3.08 1.14
N ALA A 275 21.66 1.78 1.05
CA ALA A 275 22.93 1.27 0.54
C ALA A 275 22.94 1.17 -0.98
N GLY A 276 24.05 1.57 -1.61
CA GLY A 276 24.26 1.50 -3.07
C GLY A 276 23.68 2.72 -3.79
N THR A 277 23.76 2.73 -5.11
CA THR A 277 23.14 3.80 -5.92
C THR A 277 21.62 3.69 -5.84
N GLN A 278 21.00 4.76 -5.43
CA GLN A 278 19.56 4.84 -5.19
C GLN A 278 18.74 4.87 -6.50
N PRO A 279 17.44 4.51 -6.47
CA PRO A 279 16.52 4.65 -7.60
C PRO A 279 16.16 6.15 -7.78
N ILE A 280 17.10 6.92 -8.38
CA ILE A 280 17.05 8.39 -8.40
C ILE A 280 15.83 8.91 -9.16
N ALA A 281 15.62 8.43 -10.40
CA ALA A 281 14.49 8.88 -11.21
C ALA A 281 13.15 8.42 -10.62
N GLU A 282 13.11 7.23 -10.03
CA GLU A 282 11.92 6.71 -9.36
C GLU A 282 11.58 7.53 -8.11
N ALA A 283 12.56 7.98 -7.33
CA ALA A 283 12.33 8.86 -6.20
C ALA A 283 11.76 10.23 -6.65
N ILE A 284 12.31 10.80 -7.72
CA ILE A 284 11.81 12.04 -8.32
C ILE A 284 10.39 11.86 -8.85
N GLY A 285 10.12 10.74 -9.54
CA GLY A 285 8.77 10.36 -9.98
C GLY A 285 7.80 10.15 -8.82
N PHE A 286 8.27 9.61 -7.68
CA PHE A 286 7.46 9.49 -6.47
C PHE A 286 7.11 10.89 -5.90
N GLY A 287 8.07 11.81 -5.88
CA GLY A 287 7.82 13.21 -5.50
C GLY A 287 6.81 13.90 -6.42
N ALA A 288 6.84 13.63 -7.73
CA ALA A 288 5.85 14.14 -8.69
C ALA A 288 4.46 13.52 -8.47
N ALA A 289 4.38 12.25 -8.09
CA ALA A 289 3.11 11.60 -7.72
C ALA A 289 2.50 12.24 -6.45
N VAL A 290 3.33 12.56 -5.47
CA VAL A 290 2.88 13.28 -4.25
C VAL A 290 2.33 14.66 -4.62
N ASP A 291 3.01 15.41 -5.49
CA ASP A 291 2.50 16.71 -5.95
C ASP A 291 1.14 16.56 -6.65
N TYR A 292 1.01 15.55 -7.52
CA TYR A 292 -0.23 15.28 -8.24
C TYR A 292 -1.39 14.99 -7.27
N MET A 293 -1.18 14.07 -6.32
CA MET A 293 -2.19 13.73 -5.32
C MET A 293 -2.54 14.90 -4.39
N THR A 294 -1.53 15.70 -4.02
CA THR A 294 -1.72 16.91 -3.21
C THR A 294 -2.55 17.95 -3.94
N ALA A 295 -2.34 18.13 -5.23
CA ALA A 295 -3.10 19.07 -6.07
C ALA A 295 -4.57 18.64 -6.23
N LEU A 296 -4.87 17.34 -6.27
CA LEU A 296 -6.23 16.82 -6.25
C LEU A 296 -6.91 17.03 -4.89
N GLY A 297 -6.14 16.95 -3.80
CA GLY A 297 -6.62 17.05 -2.43
C GLY A 297 -7.19 15.72 -1.91
N MET A 298 -6.54 15.15 -0.90
CA MET A 298 -6.92 13.83 -0.36
C MET A 298 -8.37 13.73 0.13
N PRO A 299 -8.98 14.77 0.72
CA PRO A 299 -10.42 14.73 1.04
C PRO A 299 -11.31 14.55 -0.21
N ALA A 300 -11.00 15.20 -1.33
CA ALA A 300 -11.73 15.04 -2.58
C ALA A 300 -11.54 13.65 -3.21
N VAL A 301 -10.33 13.10 -3.12
CA VAL A 301 -10.01 11.72 -3.51
C VAL A 301 -10.89 10.75 -2.70
N ARG A 302 -10.92 10.88 -1.38
CA ARG A 302 -11.72 10.02 -0.51
C ARG A 302 -13.22 10.14 -0.77
N ASP A 303 -13.76 11.36 -0.92
CA ASP A 303 -15.18 11.59 -1.23
C ASP A 303 -15.58 10.95 -2.57
N HIS A 304 -14.72 11.07 -3.58
CA HIS A 304 -14.93 10.43 -4.89
C HIS A 304 -14.96 8.90 -4.76
N GLU A 305 -13.99 8.32 -4.10
CA GLU A 305 -13.88 6.88 -3.92
C GLU A 305 -15.05 6.31 -3.12
N MET A 306 -15.47 6.96 -2.03
CA MET A 306 -16.64 6.57 -1.25
C MET A 306 -17.92 6.54 -2.10
N ARG A 307 -18.12 7.57 -2.94
CA ARG A 307 -19.28 7.65 -3.83
C ARG A 307 -19.27 6.53 -4.86
N LEU A 308 -18.11 6.33 -5.51
CA LEU A 308 -17.97 5.32 -6.56
C LEU A 308 -18.03 3.89 -6.00
N THR A 309 -17.47 3.66 -4.81
CA THR A 309 -17.58 2.38 -4.10
C THR A 309 -19.04 2.09 -3.75
N ARG A 310 -19.80 3.07 -3.25
CA ARG A 310 -21.23 2.91 -2.99
C ARG A 310 -21.98 2.53 -4.25
N TYR A 311 -21.77 3.27 -5.34
CA TYR A 311 -22.37 2.97 -6.63
C TYR A 311 -22.04 1.53 -7.08
N THR A 312 -20.79 1.10 -6.94
CA THR A 312 -20.36 -0.27 -7.25
C THR A 312 -21.11 -1.32 -6.42
N LEU A 313 -21.20 -1.12 -5.11
CA LEU A 313 -21.87 -2.05 -4.19
C LEU A 313 -23.36 -2.15 -4.51
N ASP A 314 -24.03 -1.04 -4.75
CA ASP A 314 -25.45 -0.98 -5.07
C ASP A 314 -25.72 -1.64 -6.43
N ALA A 315 -24.96 -1.30 -7.49
CA ALA A 315 -25.10 -1.87 -8.82
C ALA A 315 -24.89 -3.40 -8.84
N LEU A 316 -23.89 -3.91 -8.10
CA LEU A 316 -23.66 -5.35 -7.99
C LEU A 316 -24.81 -6.06 -7.26
N ARG A 317 -25.29 -5.51 -6.16
CA ARG A 317 -26.37 -6.09 -5.34
C ARG A 317 -27.71 -6.07 -6.08
N ASP A 318 -28.02 -4.96 -6.75
CA ASP A 318 -29.28 -4.83 -7.52
C ASP A 318 -29.30 -5.78 -8.71
N ARG A 319 -28.17 -5.96 -9.36
CA ARG A 319 -28.07 -6.79 -10.57
C ARG A 319 -27.96 -8.29 -10.28
N PHE A 320 -27.33 -8.67 -9.15
CA PHE A 320 -26.99 -10.05 -8.81
C PHE A 320 -27.41 -10.42 -7.36
N PRO A 321 -28.67 -10.19 -6.94
CA PRO A 321 -29.07 -10.30 -5.54
C PRO A 321 -28.88 -11.68 -4.92
N ASP A 322 -29.03 -12.74 -5.72
CA ASP A 322 -29.06 -14.14 -5.26
C ASP A 322 -27.87 -14.97 -5.74
N SER A 323 -26.96 -14.41 -6.50
CA SER A 323 -25.90 -15.15 -7.18
C SER A 323 -24.49 -14.61 -6.95
N LEU A 324 -24.36 -13.50 -6.22
CA LEU A 324 -23.07 -12.86 -5.97
C LEU A 324 -22.91 -12.53 -4.49
N THR A 325 -21.82 -13.00 -3.91
CA THR A 325 -21.41 -12.64 -2.54
C THR A 325 -20.34 -11.58 -2.58
N ILE A 326 -20.57 -10.45 -1.88
CA ILE A 326 -19.59 -9.37 -1.70
C ILE A 326 -18.91 -9.51 -0.35
N TYR A 327 -17.59 -9.39 -0.31
CA TYR A 327 -16.77 -9.43 0.91
C TYR A 327 -16.34 -8.03 1.32
N GLY A 328 -16.35 -7.78 2.64
CA GLY A 328 -16.02 -6.50 3.24
C GLY A 328 -17.24 -5.67 3.65
N PRO A 329 -17.04 -4.60 4.44
CA PRO A 329 -18.12 -3.76 4.94
C PRO A 329 -18.95 -3.16 3.81
N LEU A 330 -20.27 -3.07 3.99
CA LEU A 330 -21.14 -2.36 3.05
C LEU A 330 -21.19 -0.85 3.31
N ASP A 331 -20.83 -0.42 4.51
CA ASP A 331 -20.68 1.00 4.82
C ASP A 331 -19.38 1.55 4.24
N THR A 332 -19.52 2.49 3.30
CA THR A 332 -18.37 3.12 2.61
C THR A 332 -17.60 4.10 3.49
N SER A 333 -18.11 4.49 4.65
CA SER A 333 -17.36 5.31 5.61
C SER A 333 -16.16 4.56 6.21
N VAL A 334 -16.30 3.24 6.38
CA VAL A 334 -15.27 2.33 6.92
C VAL A 334 -14.69 1.39 5.86
N ARG A 335 -14.80 1.76 4.58
CA ARG A 335 -14.33 0.96 3.45
C ARG A 335 -13.66 1.83 2.38
N GLY A 336 -12.57 1.34 1.79
CA GLY A 336 -11.94 1.88 0.57
C GLY A 336 -12.46 1.23 -0.71
N GLY A 337 -11.87 1.60 -1.85
CA GLY A 337 -12.32 1.27 -3.20
C GLY A 337 -12.12 -0.18 -3.66
N ALA A 338 -11.60 -1.07 -2.80
CA ALA A 338 -11.45 -2.49 -3.15
C ALA A 338 -12.75 -3.26 -2.88
N VAL A 339 -13.34 -3.84 -3.93
CA VAL A 339 -14.58 -4.64 -3.87
C VAL A 339 -14.28 -6.06 -4.34
N SER A 340 -14.13 -6.97 -3.37
CA SER A 340 -13.97 -8.41 -3.65
C SER A 340 -15.33 -9.11 -3.64
N PHE A 341 -15.53 -9.97 -4.62
CA PHE A 341 -16.79 -10.71 -4.77
C PHE A 341 -16.57 -12.10 -5.37
N LEU A 342 -17.56 -12.95 -5.23
CA LEU A 342 -17.60 -14.30 -5.79
C LEU A 342 -18.99 -14.58 -6.33
N PHE A 343 -19.06 -15.14 -7.54
CA PHE A 343 -20.28 -15.73 -8.06
C PHE A 343 -20.43 -17.19 -7.62
N ASP A 344 -21.63 -17.60 -7.26
CA ASP A 344 -21.93 -18.97 -6.90
C ASP A 344 -21.68 -19.91 -8.10
N GLY A 345 -20.82 -20.90 -7.88
CA GLY A 345 -20.51 -21.91 -8.88
C GLY A 345 -19.59 -21.49 -10.02
N ILE A 346 -19.10 -20.23 -10.06
CA ILE A 346 -18.20 -19.76 -11.12
C ILE A 346 -16.84 -19.39 -10.50
N HIS A 347 -15.78 -19.95 -11.07
CA HIS A 347 -14.44 -19.66 -10.57
C HIS A 347 -13.99 -18.22 -10.89
N ALA A 348 -13.32 -17.57 -9.97
CA ALA A 348 -12.89 -16.16 -10.10
C ALA A 348 -12.02 -15.89 -11.35
N HIS A 349 -11.17 -16.84 -11.76
CA HIS A 349 -10.36 -16.70 -12.97
C HIS A 349 -11.21 -16.75 -14.24
N ASP A 350 -12.27 -17.58 -14.28
CA ASP A 350 -13.16 -17.66 -15.43
C ASP A 350 -13.92 -16.35 -15.61
N ILE A 351 -14.37 -15.73 -14.50
CA ILE A 351 -14.95 -14.38 -14.52
C ILE A 351 -13.95 -13.39 -15.11
N SER A 352 -12.73 -13.33 -14.58
CA SER A 352 -11.71 -12.36 -15.06
C SER A 352 -11.39 -12.54 -16.55
N GLN A 353 -11.38 -13.76 -17.04
CA GLN A 353 -11.13 -14.05 -18.45
C GLN A 353 -12.25 -13.52 -19.36
N VAL A 354 -13.51 -13.69 -18.98
CA VAL A 354 -14.65 -13.13 -19.75
C VAL A 354 -14.64 -11.60 -19.70
N LEU A 355 -14.29 -11.01 -18.54
CA LEU A 355 -14.20 -9.56 -18.42
C LEU A 355 -13.10 -8.96 -19.31
N ASP A 356 -11.96 -9.64 -19.47
CA ASP A 356 -10.87 -9.20 -20.34
C ASP A 356 -11.29 -9.13 -21.83
N GLU A 357 -12.23 -9.98 -22.29
CA GLU A 357 -12.81 -9.88 -23.64
C GLU A 357 -13.51 -8.53 -23.87
N ASP A 358 -14.07 -7.95 -22.82
CA ASP A 358 -14.73 -6.65 -22.83
C ASP A 358 -13.78 -5.50 -22.39
N ALA A 359 -12.46 -5.75 -22.31
CA ALA A 359 -11.41 -4.82 -21.86
C ALA A 359 -11.58 -4.33 -20.41
N VAL A 360 -12.24 -5.11 -19.54
CA VAL A 360 -12.41 -4.81 -18.12
C VAL A 360 -11.31 -5.51 -17.32
N CYS A 361 -10.41 -4.71 -16.74
CA CYS A 361 -9.28 -5.20 -15.96
C CYS A 361 -9.64 -5.36 -14.49
N VAL A 362 -9.80 -6.59 -14.04
CA VAL A 362 -9.99 -6.95 -12.62
C VAL A 362 -8.94 -7.97 -12.20
N ARG A 363 -8.83 -8.22 -10.92
CA ARG A 363 -7.92 -9.26 -10.40
C ARG A 363 -8.69 -10.46 -9.87
N ALA A 364 -8.25 -11.67 -10.24
CA ALA A 364 -8.72 -12.92 -9.64
C ALA A 364 -7.64 -13.57 -8.77
N GLY A 365 -8.03 -14.21 -7.68
CA GLY A 365 -7.14 -15.01 -6.85
C GLY A 365 -7.24 -14.70 -5.35
N HIS A 366 -6.17 -15.03 -4.64
CA HIS A 366 -6.08 -14.84 -3.18
C HIS A 366 -5.56 -13.45 -2.75
N HIS A 367 -5.28 -12.54 -3.68
CA HIS A 367 -4.85 -11.14 -3.47
C HIS A 367 -3.68 -10.99 -2.49
N CYS A 368 -2.76 -11.95 -2.45
CA CYS A 368 -1.66 -12.03 -1.47
C CYS A 368 -2.12 -12.02 -0.01
N ALA A 369 -3.29 -12.60 0.29
CA ALA A 369 -3.90 -12.70 1.62
C ALA A 369 -4.52 -14.10 1.84
N LYS A 370 -3.73 -15.18 1.64
CA LYS A 370 -4.21 -16.57 1.81
C LYS A 370 -4.79 -16.87 3.18
N PRO A 371 -4.24 -16.38 4.31
CA PRO A 371 -4.87 -16.57 5.60
C PRO A 371 -6.30 -16.02 5.64
N LEU A 372 -6.51 -14.80 5.12
CA LEU A 372 -7.84 -14.20 5.01
C LEU A 372 -8.79 -15.02 4.12
N MET A 373 -8.34 -15.52 2.97
CA MET A 373 -9.18 -16.39 2.12
C MET A 373 -9.67 -17.64 2.86
N ARG A 374 -8.82 -18.23 3.72
CA ARG A 374 -9.20 -19.37 4.57
C ARG A 374 -10.26 -18.99 5.60
N GLN A 375 -10.15 -17.81 6.20
CA GLN A 375 -11.17 -17.29 7.15
C GLN A 375 -12.50 -17.03 6.45
N LEU A 376 -12.48 -16.57 5.19
CA LEU A 376 -13.67 -16.37 4.37
C LEU A 376 -14.26 -17.70 3.83
N GLY A 377 -13.53 -18.82 3.96
CA GLY A 377 -13.96 -20.13 3.46
C GLY A 377 -13.91 -20.26 1.93
N VAL A 378 -13.13 -19.44 1.24
CA VAL A 378 -13.02 -19.42 -0.22
C VAL A 378 -11.57 -19.52 -0.69
N PRO A 379 -11.30 -20.18 -1.84
CA PRO A 379 -9.94 -20.29 -2.38
C PRO A 379 -9.46 -18.99 -3.04
N ALA A 380 -10.38 -18.23 -3.62
CA ALA A 380 -10.12 -17.04 -4.42
C ALA A 380 -11.37 -16.19 -4.54
N THR A 381 -11.20 -14.90 -4.83
CA THR A 381 -12.28 -13.98 -5.21
C THR A 381 -11.88 -13.20 -6.47
N THR A 382 -12.86 -12.62 -7.17
CA THR A 382 -12.65 -11.55 -8.14
C THR A 382 -12.66 -10.23 -7.36
N ARG A 383 -11.72 -9.33 -7.68
CA ARG A 383 -11.66 -7.99 -7.04
C ARG A 383 -11.65 -6.91 -8.10
N ALA A 384 -12.65 -6.05 -8.08
CA ALA A 384 -12.62 -4.75 -8.73
C ALA A 384 -12.10 -3.70 -7.73
N SER A 385 -11.24 -2.80 -8.17
CA SER A 385 -10.72 -1.73 -7.32
C SER A 385 -10.65 -0.42 -8.11
N VAL A 386 -11.46 0.52 -7.67
CA VAL A 386 -11.60 1.87 -8.26
C VAL A 386 -10.52 2.82 -7.75
N TYR A 387 -10.28 3.89 -8.53
CA TYR A 387 -9.39 4.98 -8.14
C TYR A 387 -9.83 6.31 -8.78
N ILE A 388 -9.00 7.34 -8.67
CA ILE A 388 -9.28 8.73 -9.06
C ILE A 388 -9.72 8.94 -10.52
N TYR A 389 -9.37 8.02 -11.41
CA TYR A 389 -9.65 8.08 -12.85
C TYR A 389 -10.86 7.23 -13.29
N ASN A 390 -11.51 6.53 -12.36
CA ASN A 390 -12.71 5.78 -12.67
C ASN A 390 -13.98 6.63 -12.43
N ASP A 391 -15.02 6.32 -13.18
CA ASP A 391 -16.36 6.91 -13.05
C ASP A 391 -17.45 5.84 -13.03
N GLU A 392 -18.70 6.28 -12.94
CA GLU A 392 -19.87 5.39 -12.90
C GLU A 392 -20.02 4.57 -14.19
N ALA A 393 -19.61 5.12 -15.34
CA ALA A 393 -19.65 4.38 -16.62
C ALA A 393 -18.69 3.18 -16.64
N ASP A 394 -17.53 3.27 -15.97
CA ASP A 394 -16.63 2.13 -15.82
C ASP A 394 -17.29 0.99 -15.00
N ILE A 395 -18.13 1.35 -14.02
CA ILE A 395 -18.86 0.38 -13.21
C ILE A 395 -20.01 -0.24 -14.00
N ASP A 396 -20.72 0.54 -14.80
CA ASP A 396 -21.76 0.02 -15.69
C ASP A 396 -21.21 -1.04 -16.66
N VAL A 397 -20.04 -0.75 -17.26
CA VAL A 397 -19.32 -1.72 -18.12
C VAL A 397 -18.96 -2.99 -17.35
N LEU A 398 -18.46 -2.87 -16.10
CA LEU A 398 -18.18 -4.01 -15.23
C LEU A 398 -19.43 -4.87 -15.02
N VAL A 399 -20.55 -4.25 -14.65
CA VAL A 399 -21.81 -4.95 -14.34
C VAL A 399 -22.38 -5.65 -15.57
N GLU A 400 -22.34 -5.00 -16.73
CA GLU A 400 -22.77 -5.61 -18.00
C GLU A 400 -21.90 -6.79 -18.39
N SER A 401 -20.57 -6.67 -18.27
CA SER A 401 -19.65 -7.75 -18.57
C SER A 401 -19.79 -8.92 -17.59
N LEU A 402 -20.05 -8.65 -16.31
CA LEU A 402 -20.38 -9.69 -15.31
C LEU A 402 -21.69 -10.41 -15.65
N ALA A 403 -22.72 -9.71 -16.13
CA ALA A 403 -23.98 -10.33 -16.56
C ALA A 403 -23.79 -11.23 -17.80
N LYS A 404 -22.89 -10.87 -18.71
CA LYS A 404 -22.46 -11.70 -19.84
C LYS A 404 -21.76 -12.97 -19.35
N ALA A 405 -20.80 -12.82 -18.42
CA ALA A 405 -20.09 -13.95 -17.83
C ALA A 405 -21.05 -14.90 -17.10
N GLN A 406 -21.98 -14.40 -16.31
CA GLN A 406 -22.98 -15.22 -15.64
C GLN A 406 -23.80 -16.06 -16.65
N LYS A 407 -24.30 -15.44 -17.71
CA LYS A 407 -25.06 -16.18 -18.76
C LYS A 407 -24.24 -17.23 -19.50
N PHE A 408 -22.94 -17.02 -19.62
CA PHE A 408 -22.04 -17.96 -20.28
C PHE A 408 -21.86 -19.25 -19.46
N PHE A 409 -21.75 -19.13 -18.14
CA PHE A 409 -21.50 -20.26 -17.24
C PHE A 409 -22.76 -20.87 -16.62
N THR A 410 -23.90 -20.16 -16.65
CA THR A 410 -25.22 -20.65 -16.14
C THR A 410 -26.26 -20.55 -17.24
N PRO A 411 -26.25 -21.46 -18.22
CA PRO A 411 -27.19 -21.45 -19.37
C PRO A 411 -28.65 -21.73 -19.02
#